data_0edd7d9f755e662bd18f0e32375eadd5
#
_entry.id   0edd7d9f755e662bd18f0e32375eadd5
#
_cell.length_a   1.000
_cell.length_b   1.000
_cell.length_c   1.000
_cell.angle_alpha   90.00
_cell.angle_beta   90.00
_cell.angle_gamma   90.00
#
_symmetry.space_group_name_H-M   'P 1'
#
loop_
_entity.id
_entity.type
_entity.pdbx_description
1 polymer ?
#
loop_
_entity_poly.entity_id
_entity_poly.type
_entity_poly.pdbx_seq_one_letter_code
_entity_poly.pdbx_strand_id
1 'polypeptide(L)'
;IENILSLNLWENNSAPVHYNVNFPPCLGNKVSGTSFTTQGYRSGAPFSTETSNKILKIKGLPQQQEDTGKGTDIHANINGKISITPCSVDLTDQVILKKLRKL
;
A
#
# COMPACT_ATOMS: atom_id res chain seq x y z
N ILE A 1 15.97 -3.82 2.56
CA ILE A 1 16.10 -4.32 1.17
C ILE A 1 16.98 -5.55 1.13
N GLU A 2 18.17 -5.52 1.71
CA GLU A 2 19.08 -6.67 1.73
C GLU A 2 18.45 -7.93 2.32
N ASN A 3 17.66 -7.79 3.36
CA ASN A 3 16.94 -8.91 3.98
C ASN A 3 15.94 -9.57 3.03
N ILE A 4 15.24 -8.78 2.21
CA ILE A 4 14.30 -9.31 1.22
C ILE A 4 15.05 -10.01 0.10
N LEU A 5 16.14 -9.43 -0.38
CA LEU A 5 16.99 -10.03 -1.41
C LEU A 5 17.56 -11.38 -0.95
N SER A 6 17.98 -11.48 0.32
CA SER A 6 18.53 -12.72 0.86
C SER A 6 17.52 -13.86 0.97
N LEU A 7 16.21 -13.56 1.01
CA LEU A 7 15.16 -14.57 1.06
C LEU A 7 14.86 -15.22 -0.30
N ASN A 8 15.38 -14.66 -1.39
CA ASN A 8 15.23 -15.21 -2.75
C ASN A 8 13.78 -15.46 -3.18
N LEU A 9 12.86 -14.61 -2.72
CA LEU A 9 11.42 -14.82 -2.91
C LEU A 9 10.97 -14.60 -4.34
N TRP A 10 11.77 -13.94 -5.18
CA TRP A 10 11.46 -13.74 -6.60
C TRP A 10 11.69 -15.00 -7.44
N GLU A 11 12.66 -15.83 -7.10
CA GLU A 11 13.06 -16.98 -7.91
C GLU A 11 12.10 -18.17 -7.77
N ASN A 12 11.45 -18.30 -6.63
CA ASN A 12 10.63 -19.47 -6.29
C ASN A 12 9.13 -19.26 -6.50
N ASN A 13 8.70 -18.13 -7.05
CA ASN A 13 7.30 -17.83 -7.30
C ASN A 13 6.91 -18.19 -8.73
N SER A 14 5.80 -18.90 -8.87
CA SER A 14 5.19 -19.21 -10.16
C SER A 14 4.58 -17.98 -10.86
N ALA A 15 4.37 -16.87 -10.13
CA ALA A 15 3.85 -15.60 -10.64
C ALA A 15 4.81 -14.46 -10.27
N PRO A 16 4.95 -13.44 -11.13
CA PRO A 16 5.76 -12.27 -10.83
C PRO A 16 5.28 -11.55 -9.57
N VAL A 17 6.23 -11.19 -8.71
CA VAL A 17 5.97 -10.46 -7.46
C VAL A 17 6.81 -9.19 -7.46
N HIS A 18 6.22 -8.10 -6.99
CA HIS A 18 6.93 -6.88 -6.66
C HIS A 18 6.64 -6.47 -5.22
N TYR A 19 7.47 -5.61 -4.68
CA TYR A 19 7.32 -5.15 -3.30
C TYR A 19 7.03 -3.66 -3.28
N ASN A 20 5.95 -3.28 -2.59
CA ASN A 20 5.67 -1.88 -2.28
C ASN A 20 6.27 -1.59 -0.90
N VAL A 21 7.26 -0.70 -0.87
CA VAL A 21 7.97 -0.32 0.35
C VAL A 21 7.68 1.14 0.66
N ASN A 22 7.13 1.41 1.84
CA ASN A 22 6.84 2.75 2.28
C ASN A 22 7.57 3.05 3.59
N PHE A 23 8.21 4.21 3.63
CA PHE A 23 8.89 4.70 4.81
C PHE A 23 7.97 5.63 5.61
N PRO A 24 7.98 5.54 6.95
CA PRO A 24 7.19 6.45 7.77
C PRO A 24 7.73 7.88 7.66
N PRO A 25 6.87 8.92 7.81
CA PRO A 25 7.28 10.32 7.72
C PRO A 25 7.97 10.77 9.02
N CYS A 26 9.11 10.17 9.34
CA CYS A 26 9.90 10.50 10.53
C CYS A 26 11.38 10.36 10.23
N LEU A 27 12.21 10.89 11.13
CA LEU A 27 13.67 10.74 11.04
C LEU A 27 14.07 9.26 11.17
N GLY A 28 15.15 8.87 10.49
CA GLY A 28 15.59 7.48 10.46
C GLY A 28 15.83 6.86 11.85
N ASN A 29 16.31 7.66 12.82
CA ASN A 29 16.50 7.22 14.21
C ASN A 29 15.19 7.06 15.00
N LYS A 30 14.05 7.49 14.44
CA LYS A 30 12.72 7.35 15.04
C LYS A 30 11.93 6.19 14.44
N VAL A 31 12.45 5.53 13.43
CA VAL A 31 11.82 4.35 12.84
C VAL A 31 11.84 3.21 13.87
N SER A 32 10.67 2.67 14.18
CA SER A 32 10.51 1.64 15.22
C SER A 32 10.60 0.20 14.71
N GLY A 33 10.86 0.01 13.44
CA GLY A 33 11.04 -1.30 12.83
C GLY A 33 10.40 -1.42 11.45
N THR A 34 10.29 -2.65 10.99
CA THR A 34 9.71 -3.02 9.70
C THR A 34 8.56 -3.98 9.92
N SER A 35 7.48 -3.80 9.17
CA SER A 35 6.32 -4.70 9.16
C SER A 35 6.05 -5.22 7.76
N PHE A 36 5.74 -6.50 7.66
CA PHE A 36 5.18 -7.09 6.44
C PHE A 36 3.67 -6.90 6.48
N THR A 37 3.12 -6.29 5.44
CA THR A 37 1.78 -5.70 5.50
C THR A 37 0.94 -6.09 4.29
N THR A 38 -0.36 -5.91 4.45
CA THR A 38 -1.30 -5.88 3.34
C THR A 38 -1.55 -4.44 2.92
N GLN A 39 -2.08 -4.27 1.73
CA GLN A 39 -2.48 -2.97 1.23
C GLN A 39 -3.67 -2.44 2.03
N GLY A 40 -3.55 -1.24 2.57
CA GLY A 40 -4.65 -0.54 3.23
C GLY A 40 -5.62 0.03 2.21
N TYR A 41 -6.90 0.04 2.57
CA TYR A 41 -7.96 0.60 1.74
C TYR A 41 -8.64 1.77 2.44
N ARG A 42 -8.77 2.87 1.72
CA ARG A 42 -9.58 4.02 2.13
C ARG A 42 -10.66 4.28 1.09
N SER A 43 -11.88 4.43 1.54
CA SER A 43 -13.00 4.81 0.68
C SER A 43 -13.00 6.31 0.41
N GLY A 44 -13.66 6.71 -0.66
CA GLY A 44 -13.82 8.10 -1.02
C GLY A 44 -12.76 8.65 -1.97
N ALA A 45 -12.88 9.91 -2.32
CA ALA A 45 -11.95 10.58 -3.22
C ALA A 45 -10.61 10.82 -2.51
N PRO A 46 -9.47 10.61 -3.21
CA PRO A 46 -8.15 10.82 -2.61
C PRO A 46 -7.82 12.30 -2.37
N PHE A 47 -8.45 13.18 -3.11
CA PHE A 47 -8.22 14.62 -3.04
C PHE A 47 -9.43 15.38 -3.58
N SER A 48 -9.53 16.65 -3.24
CA SER A 48 -10.44 17.62 -3.87
C SER A 48 -9.67 18.57 -4.76
N THR A 49 -10.37 19.13 -5.75
CA THR A 49 -9.81 20.13 -6.65
C THR A 49 -10.61 21.42 -6.55
N GLU A 50 -9.90 22.54 -6.64
CA GLU A 50 -10.49 23.87 -6.66
C GLU A 50 -9.83 24.67 -7.79
N THR A 51 -10.64 25.31 -8.62
CA THR A 51 -10.16 26.19 -9.72
C THR A 51 -10.50 27.63 -9.41
N SER A 52 -9.49 28.49 -9.36
CA SER A 52 -9.63 29.91 -9.14
C SER A 52 -8.59 30.66 -9.99
N ASN A 53 -9.01 31.70 -10.73
CA ASN A 53 -8.13 32.50 -11.57
C ASN A 53 -7.23 31.69 -12.53
N LYS A 54 -7.79 30.65 -13.15
CA LYS A 54 -7.08 29.69 -14.02
C LYS A 54 -6.00 28.86 -13.30
N ILE A 55 -6.02 28.85 -11.98
CA ILE A 55 -5.12 28.04 -11.17
C ILE A 55 -5.90 26.85 -10.61
N LEU A 56 -5.42 25.63 -10.86
CA LEU A 56 -5.95 24.41 -10.28
C LEU A 56 -5.21 24.14 -8.98
N LYS A 57 -5.96 24.06 -7.88
CA LYS A 57 -5.43 23.61 -6.57
C LYS A 57 -5.93 22.21 -6.25
N ILE A 58 -5.03 21.37 -5.81
CA ILE A 58 -5.33 20.01 -5.36
C ILE A 58 -5.10 19.95 -3.86
N LYS A 59 -6.13 19.52 -3.11
CA LYS A 59 -6.05 19.36 -1.65
C LYS A 59 -6.29 17.90 -1.28
N GLY A 60 -5.43 17.34 -0.44
CA GLY A 60 -5.70 16.06 0.22
C GLY A 60 -6.90 16.18 1.14
N LEU A 61 -7.72 15.13 1.20
CA LEU A 61 -8.88 15.08 2.09
C LEU A 61 -8.47 14.47 3.45
N PRO A 62 -9.14 14.85 4.56
CA PRO A 62 -8.81 14.35 5.90
C PRO A 62 -8.78 12.82 5.99
N GLN A 63 -9.68 12.12 5.31
CA GLN A 63 -9.72 10.66 5.27
C GLN A 63 -8.45 10.01 4.70
N GLN A 64 -7.62 10.75 4.00
CA GLN A 64 -6.31 10.26 3.54
C GLN A 64 -5.30 10.06 4.66
N GLN A 65 -5.60 10.56 5.85
CA GLN A 65 -4.78 10.41 7.05
C GLN A 65 -5.35 9.39 8.04
N GLU A 66 -6.50 8.81 7.74
CA GLU A 66 -7.13 7.83 8.60
C GLU A 66 -6.37 6.50 8.59
N ASP A 67 -6.34 5.87 9.77
CA ASP A 67 -5.82 4.52 9.93
C ASP A 67 -6.72 3.51 9.20
N THR A 68 -6.13 2.49 8.63
CA THR A 68 -6.84 1.42 7.89
C THR A 68 -6.84 0.09 8.63
N GLY A 69 -6.42 0.08 9.90
CA GLY A 69 -6.42 -1.10 10.75
C GLY A 69 -5.08 -1.83 10.81
N LYS A 70 -4.92 -2.62 11.85
CA LYS A 70 -3.70 -3.40 12.09
C LYS A 70 -3.39 -4.33 10.92
N GLY A 71 -2.11 -4.46 10.62
CA GLY A 71 -1.63 -5.31 9.53
C GLY A 71 -1.55 -4.62 8.18
N THR A 72 -2.06 -3.41 8.03
CA THR A 72 -1.97 -2.64 6.79
C THR A 72 -0.71 -1.78 6.71
N ASP A 73 -0.31 -1.43 5.51
CA ASP A 73 0.82 -0.55 5.23
C ASP A 73 0.64 0.84 5.84
N ILE A 74 -0.57 1.38 5.75
CA ILE A 74 -0.91 2.68 6.32
C ILE A 74 -0.78 2.66 7.85
N HIS A 75 -1.33 1.63 8.50
CA HIS A 75 -1.21 1.47 9.94
C HIS A 75 0.26 1.39 10.38
N ALA A 76 1.07 0.62 9.66
CA ALA A 76 2.49 0.52 9.96
C ALA A 76 3.19 1.89 9.88
N ASN A 77 2.95 2.65 8.82
CA ASN A 77 3.55 3.98 8.65
C ASN A 77 3.08 4.99 9.69
N ILE A 78 1.81 5.00 10.05
CA ILE A 78 1.28 5.86 11.14
C ILE A 78 2.00 5.57 12.46
N ASN A 79 2.36 4.31 12.69
CA ASN A 79 3.06 3.87 13.90
C ASN A 79 4.60 3.88 13.77
N GLY A 80 5.14 4.60 12.80
CA GLY A 80 6.58 4.81 12.66
C GLY A 80 7.35 3.62 12.12
N LYS A 81 6.69 2.68 11.46
CA LYS A 81 7.32 1.49 10.88
C LYS A 81 7.43 1.59 9.36
N ILE A 82 8.50 1.01 8.83
CA ILE A 82 8.61 0.75 7.40
C ILE A 82 7.62 -0.36 7.05
N SER A 83 6.78 -0.16 6.06
CA SER A 83 5.89 -1.19 5.55
C SER A 83 6.44 -1.84 4.29
N ILE A 84 6.32 -3.14 4.20
CA ILE A 84 6.68 -3.93 3.02
C ILE A 84 5.48 -4.79 2.65
N THR A 85 4.89 -4.52 1.50
CA THR A 85 3.74 -5.25 0.99
C THR A 85 4.13 -6.02 -0.27
N PRO A 86 4.11 -7.36 -0.25
CA PRO A 86 4.28 -8.12 -1.48
C PRO A 86 3.03 -7.99 -2.35
N CYS A 87 3.22 -7.69 -3.62
CA CYS A 87 2.14 -7.45 -4.57
C CYS A 87 2.27 -8.41 -5.75
N SER A 88 1.12 -8.92 -6.20
CA SER A 88 1.04 -9.70 -7.43
C SER A 88 0.72 -8.79 -8.62
N VAL A 89 1.26 -9.11 -9.78
CA VAL A 89 0.91 -8.42 -11.03
C VAL A 89 -0.41 -8.90 -11.61
N ASP A 90 -0.88 -10.09 -11.20
CA ASP A 90 -2.19 -10.60 -11.62
C ASP A 90 -3.28 -9.97 -10.75
N LEU A 91 -4.09 -9.12 -11.36
CA LEU A 91 -5.20 -8.42 -10.72
C LEU A 91 -6.53 -9.18 -10.82
N THR A 92 -6.51 -10.41 -11.33
CA THR A 92 -7.72 -11.22 -11.49
C THR A 92 -8.26 -11.66 -10.14
N ASP A 93 -9.52 -11.30 -9.84
CA ASP A 93 -10.23 -11.88 -8.70
C ASP A 93 -10.71 -13.29 -9.05
N GLN A 94 -9.94 -14.28 -8.62
CA GLN A 94 -10.21 -15.69 -8.92
C GLN A 94 -11.52 -16.17 -8.31
N VAL A 95 -11.95 -15.62 -7.19
CA VAL A 95 -13.20 -16.00 -6.52
C VAL A 95 -14.40 -15.54 -7.35
N ILE A 96 -14.39 -14.30 -7.78
CA ILE A 96 -15.45 -13.76 -8.63
C ILE A 96 -15.46 -14.44 -10.00
N LEU A 97 -14.28 -14.64 -10.59
CA LEU A 97 -14.18 -15.32 -11.89
C LEU A 97 -14.82 -16.72 -11.85
N LYS A 98 -14.55 -17.50 -10.79
CA LYS A 98 -15.18 -18.83 -10.63
C LYS A 98 -16.69 -18.76 -10.54
N LYS A 99 -17.25 -17.75 -9.88
CA LYS A 99 -18.70 -17.53 -9.82
C LYS A 99 -19.28 -17.19 -11.19
N LEU A 100 -18.61 -16.30 -11.93
CA LEU A 100 -19.04 -15.90 -13.27
C LEU A 100 -19.03 -17.07 -14.27
N ARG A 101 -18.03 -17.95 -14.17
CA ARG A 101 -17.94 -19.13 -15.04
C ARG A 101 -19.05 -20.15 -14.84
N LYS A 102 -19.80 -20.06 -13.75
CA LYS A 102 -20.97 -20.92 -13.47
C LYS A 102 -22.27 -20.39 -14.05
N LEU A 103 -22.29 -19.18 -14.58
CA LEU A 103 -23.45 -18.61 -15.26
C LEU A 103 -23.58 -19.22 -16.66
#